data_1edbc9fdc4cdfa56fde6eae90b0b569c
#
_entry.id   1edbc9fdc4cdfa56fde6eae90b0b569c
#
_cell.length_a   1.000
_cell.length_b   1.000
_cell.length_c   1.000
_cell.angle_alpha   90.00
_cell.angle_beta   90.00
_cell.angle_gamma   90.00
#
_symmetry.space_group_name_H-M   'P 1'
#
loop_
_entity.id
_entity.type
_entity.pdbx_description
1 polymer ?
#
loop_
_entity_poly.entity_id
_entity_poly.type
_entity_poly.pdbx_seq_one_letter_code
_entity_poly.pdbx_strand_id
1 'polypeptide(L)'
;MLRNYIKIAFRNLIKERLHSFINIFGLGFGMACVLLIAIFVRDELSYDKFHKDAGNIYRIAWWSQQPQTRTPHPMALAMVKDFPQVVSGTSLSPLWGPGLTRQTFSVKNLEKDLTFDERGILSVDSTFFDVFSFELVKGNRDKVLREPM
;
A
#
# COMPACT_ATOMS: atom_id res chain seq x y z
N MET A 1 51.47 -12.71 6.39
CA MET A 1 51.47 -11.27 6.06
C MET A 1 50.16 -10.59 6.51
N LEU A 2 48.98 -11.11 6.21
CA LEU A 2 47.67 -10.52 6.57
C LEU A 2 47.52 -10.20 8.08
N ARG A 3 47.92 -11.11 8.96
CA ARG A 3 47.91 -10.96 10.42
C ARG A 3 48.69 -9.74 10.91
N ASN A 4 49.81 -9.42 10.28
CA ASN A 4 50.62 -8.24 10.65
C ASN A 4 49.94 -6.93 10.20
N TYR A 5 49.30 -6.91 9.02
CA TYR A 5 48.56 -5.74 8.56
C TYR A 5 47.37 -5.42 9.47
N ILE A 6 46.60 -6.44 9.86
CA ILE A 6 45.49 -6.28 10.81
C ILE A 6 45.97 -5.73 12.15
N LYS A 7 47.09 -6.25 12.69
CA LYS A 7 47.67 -5.78 13.96
C LYS A 7 48.13 -4.32 13.90
N ILE A 8 48.75 -3.92 12.77
CA ILE A 8 49.20 -2.52 12.53
C ILE A 8 47.98 -1.61 12.40
N ALA A 9 46.96 -2.01 11.63
CA ALA A 9 45.72 -1.26 11.45
C ALA A 9 45.03 -1.01 12.80
N PHE A 10 44.89 -2.05 13.61
CA PHE A 10 44.24 -1.95 14.93
C PHE A 10 45.03 -1.02 15.88
N ARG A 11 46.38 -1.09 15.84
CA ARG A 11 47.22 -0.20 16.64
C ARG A 11 47.10 1.27 16.19
N ASN A 12 46.98 1.53 14.90
CA ASN A 12 46.79 2.88 14.37
C ASN A 12 45.38 3.43 14.76
N LEU A 13 44.36 2.61 14.70
CA LEU A 13 43.00 2.99 15.16
C LEU A 13 43.01 3.43 16.64
N ILE A 14 43.74 2.72 17.49
CA ILE A 14 43.84 3.06 18.91
C ILE A 14 44.73 4.29 19.14
N LYS A 15 45.75 4.49 18.32
CA LYS A 15 46.67 5.64 18.43
C LYS A 15 45.97 6.93 18.06
N GLU A 16 45.14 6.91 16.99
CA GLU A 16 44.42 8.08 16.49
C GLU A 16 42.92 7.99 16.78
N ARG A 17 42.59 7.92 18.06
CA ARG A 17 41.22 7.63 18.56
C ARG A 17 40.17 8.58 18.00
N LEU A 18 40.46 9.87 17.95
CA LEU A 18 39.48 10.88 17.52
C LEU A 18 39.13 10.75 16.02
N HIS A 19 40.17 10.64 15.18
CA HIS A 19 39.99 10.45 13.75
C HIS A 19 39.31 9.12 13.41
N SER A 20 39.72 8.05 14.07
CA SER A 20 39.11 6.74 13.91
C SER A 20 37.65 6.73 14.33
N PHE A 21 37.35 7.39 15.44
CA PHE A 21 35.95 7.51 15.93
C PHE A 21 35.07 8.28 14.92
N ILE A 22 35.54 9.44 14.44
CA ILE A 22 34.79 10.26 13.48
C ILE A 22 34.55 9.47 12.19
N ASN A 23 35.56 8.77 11.67
CA ASN A 23 35.42 8.00 10.45
C ASN A 23 34.48 6.81 10.60
N ILE A 24 34.64 6.04 11.68
CA ILE A 24 33.77 4.88 11.94
C ILE A 24 32.32 5.33 12.19
N PHE A 25 32.13 6.38 12.99
CA PHE A 25 30.82 6.92 13.28
C PHE A 25 30.16 7.50 12.02
N GLY A 26 30.90 8.29 11.24
CA GLY A 26 30.39 8.86 9.98
C GLY A 26 30.02 7.79 8.97
N LEU A 27 30.86 6.77 8.80
CA LEU A 27 30.56 5.65 7.92
C LEU A 27 29.36 4.84 8.43
N GLY A 28 29.32 4.54 9.73
CA GLY A 28 28.22 3.81 10.35
C GLY A 28 26.89 4.55 10.24
N PHE A 29 26.91 5.87 10.48
CA PHE A 29 25.73 6.72 10.33
C PHE A 29 25.28 6.78 8.86
N GLY A 30 26.20 6.98 7.92
CA GLY A 30 25.88 6.98 6.51
C GLY A 30 25.28 5.65 6.03
N MET A 31 25.85 4.53 6.46
CA MET A 31 25.28 3.20 6.18
C MET A 31 23.89 3.02 6.79
N ALA A 32 23.68 3.47 8.01
CA ALA A 32 22.35 3.41 8.65
C ALA A 32 21.30 4.19 7.86
N CYS A 33 21.62 5.40 7.41
CA CYS A 33 20.71 6.19 6.56
C CYS A 33 20.39 5.47 5.23
N VAL A 34 21.39 4.91 4.57
CA VAL A 34 21.19 4.15 3.30
C VAL A 34 20.30 2.94 3.52
N LEU A 35 20.52 2.19 4.61
CA LEU A 35 19.70 1.02 4.94
C LEU A 35 18.24 1.40 5.24
N LEU A 36 18.02 2.48 5.98
CA LEU A 36 16.67 2.98 6.26
C LEU A 36 15.95 3.38 4.97
N ILE A 37 16.63 4.11 4.09
CA ILE A 37 16.06 4.48 2.79
C ILE A 37 15.77 3.23 1.96
N ALA A 38 16.68 2.26 1.92
CA ALA A 38 16.50 1.03 1.16
C ALA A 38 15.30 0.21 1.67
N ILE A 39 15.12 0.12 2.99
CA ILE A 39 13.97 -0.55 3.60
C ILE A 39 12.68 0.19 3.24
N PHE A 40 12.66 1.52 3.37
CA PHE A 40 11.50 2.33 3.01
C PHE A 40 11.12 2.18 1.53
N VAL A 41 12.10 2.30 0.63
CA VAL A 41 11.87 2.13 -0.81
C VAL A 41 11.37 0.72 -1.14
N ARG A 42 11.92 -0.31 -0.49
CA ARG A 42 11.47 -1.69 -0.67
C ARG A 42 10.02 -1.87 -0.22
N ASP A 43 9.66 -1.30 0.92
CA ASP A 43 8.29 -1.36 1.46
C ASP A 43 7.32 -0.65 0.52
N GLU A 44 7.63 0.56 0.09
CA GLU A 44 6.83 1.34 -0.85
C GLU A 44 6.66 0.63 -2.21
N LEU A 45 7.73 0.06 -2.75
CA LEU A 45 7.67 -0.69 -4.01
C LEU A 45 6.99 -2.05 -3.90
N SER A 46 6.79 -2.58 -2.69
CA SER A 46 6.07 -3.84 -2.44
C SER A 46 4.59 -3.64 -2.18
N TYR A 47 4.17 -2.39 -2.00
CA TYR A 47 2.78 -2.04 -1.73
C TYR A 47 1.87 -2.56 -2.86
N ASP A 48 0.72 -3.09 -2.52
CA ASP A 48 -0.29 -3.65 -3.43
C ASP A 48 0.15 -4.82 -4.34
N LYS A 49 1.39 -5.33 -4.22
CA LYS A 49 1.85 -6.49 -5.00
C LYS A 49 1.27 -7.83 -4.56
N PHE A 50 0.52 -7.87 -3.48
CA PHE A 50 -0.16 -9.08 -3.03
C PHE A 50 -1.36 -9.47 -3.91
N HIS A 51 -1.85 -8.56 -4.73
CA HIS A 51 -2.88 -8.89 -5.72
C HIS A 51 -2.30 -9.78 -6.81
N LYS A 52 -3.00 -10.87 -7.16
CA LYS A 52 -2.55 -11.85 -8.16
C LYS A 52 -2.23 -11.22 -9.51
N ASP A 53 -3.05 -10.26 -9.91
CA ASP A 53 -2.95 -9.60 -11.20
C ASP A 53 -2.56 -8.11 -11.07
N ALA A 54 -1.74 -7.78 -10.05
CA ALA A 54 -1.35 -6.40 -9.75
C ALA A 54 -0.82 -5.63 -10.97
N GLY A 55 -0.09 -6.31 -11.88
CA GLY A 55 0.43 -5.71 -13.11
C GLY A 55 -0.63 -5.38 -14.17
N ASN A 56 -1.84 -5.94 -14.03
CA ASN A 56 -2.96 -5.76 -14.98
C ASN A 56 -4.11 -4.96 -14.38
N ILE A 57 -3.95 -4.44 -13.15
CA ILE A 57 -4.94 -3.59 -12.52
C ILE A 57 -4.64 -2.13 -12.86
N TYR A 58 -5.57 -1.47 -13.52
CA TYR A 58 -5.44 -0.10 -13.95
C TYR A 58 -6.53 0.77 -13.34
N ARG A 59 -6.15 1.96 -12.90
CA ARG A 59 -7.09 2.98 -12.48
C ARG A 59 -7.48 3.83 -13.69
N ILE A 60 -8.76 3.95 -13.94
CA ILE A 60 -9.27 4.81 -15.00
C ILE A 60 -9.21 6.26 -14.52
N ALA A 61 -8.65 7.12 -15.35
CA ALA A 61 -8.67 8.56 -15.20
C ALA A 61 -9.06 9.20 -16.52
N TRP A 62 -9.80 10.28 -16.48
CA TRP A 62 -10.10 11.06 -17.67
C TRP A 62 -9.33 12.37 -17.64
N TRP A 63 -8.94 12.85 -18.79
CA TRP A 63 -8.17 14.07 -18.93
C TRP A 63 -9.11 15.24 -19.18
N SER A 64 -9.00 16.26 -18.34
CA SER A 64 -9.58 17.58 -18.53
C SER A 64 -8.42 18.58 -18.56
N GLN A 65 -8.43 19.61 -17.76
CA GLN A 65 -7.27 20.48 -17.57
C GLN A 65 -6.20 19.83 -16.67
N GLN A 66 -6.63 18.90 -15.83
CA GLN A 66 -5.78 18.05 -14.98
C GLN A 66 -6.36 16.63 -14.98
N PRO A 67 -5.53 15.60 -14.71
CA PRO A 67 -6.03 14.23 -14.62
C PRO A 67 -7.05 14.10 -13.49
N GLN A 68 -8.26 13.74 -13.86
CA GLN A 68 -9.36 13.51 -12.92
C GLN A 68 -9.52 12.00 -12.69
N THR A 69 -9.40 11.60 -11.44
CA THR A 69 -9.57 10.19 -11.06
C THR A 69 -11.00 9.86 -10.62
N ARG A 70 -11.89 10.86 -10.59
CA ARG A 70 -13.32 10.65 -10.34
C ARG A 70 -14.00 10.36 -11.67
N THR A 71 -14.50 9.15 -11.80
CA THR A 71 -15.24 8.70 -12.98
C THR A 71 -16.71 8.48 -12.62
N PRO A 72 -17.64 8.59 -13.57
CA PRO A 72 -19.02 8.21 -13.35
C PRO A 72 -19.15 6.75 -12.88
N HIS A 73 -20.05 6.48 -11.95
CA HIS A 73 -20.22 5.14 -11.38
C HIS A 73 -20.43 4.03 -12.43
N PRO A 74 -21.23 4.22 -13.53
CA PRO A 74 -21.43 3.18 -14.53
C PRO A 74 -20.22 2.91 -15.42
N MET A 75 -19.16 3.69 -15.33
CA MET A 75 -18.03 3.63 -16.29
C MET A 75 -17.31 2.29 -16.25
N ALA A 76 -17.10 1.70 -15.07
CA ALA A 76 -16.45 0.41 -14.95
C ALA A 76 -17.20 -0.69 -15.69
N LEU A 77 -18.54 -0.74 -15.55
CA LEU A 77 -19.38 -1.71 -16.24
C LEU A 77 -19.44 -1.45 -17.74
N ALA A 78 -19.50 -0.19 -18.17
CA ALA A 78 -19.46 0.18 -19.58
C ALA A 78 -18.14 -0.26 -20.24
N MET A 79 -17.02 -0.06 -19.57
CA MET A 79 -15.71 -0.49 -20.07
C MET A 79 -15.63 -2.00 -20.28
N VAL A 80 -16.13 -2.81 -19.34
CA VAL A 80 -16.20 -4.27 -19.49
C VAL A 80 -17.07 -4.69 -20.69
N LYS A 81 -18.17 -3.97 -20.92
CA LYS A 81 -19.10 -4.27 -22.00
C LYS A 81 -18.55 -3.88 -23.37
N ASP A 82 -17.92 -2.71 -23.46
CA ASP A 82 -17.55 -2.11 -24.75
C ASP A 82 -16.13 -2.49 -25.21
N PHE A 83 -15.27 -2.94 -24.29
CA PHE A 83 -13.87 -3.28 -24.58
C PHE A 83 -13.56 -4.73 -24.20
N PRO A 84 -13.38 -5.64 -25.19
CA PRO A 84 -13.08 -7.05 -24.93
C PRO A 84 -11.78 -7.31 -24.16
N GLN A 85 -10.87 -6.33 -24.14
CA GLN A 85 -9.60 -6.40 -23.40
C GLN A 85 -9.79 -6.17 -21.89
N VAL A 86 -10.93 -5.60 -21.49
CA VAL A 86 -11.27 -5.35 -20.08
C VAL A 86 -12.00 -6.55 -19.52
N VAL A 87 -11.31 -7.38 -18.78
CA VAL A 87 -11.83 -8.64 -18.24
C VAL A 87 -12.83 -8.40 -17.10
N SER A 88 -12.52 -7.44 -16.22
CA SER A 88 -13.37 -7.08 -15.08
C SER A 88 -13.17 -5.60 -14.73
N GLY A 89 -14.15 -5.01 -14.07
CA GLY A 89 -14.09 -3.63 -13.62
C GLY A 89 -14.92 -3.45 -12.36
N THR A 90 -14.45 -2.59 -11.47
CA THR A 90 -15.15 -2.26 -10.23
C THR A 90 -15.07 -0.77 -9.95
N SER A 91 -16.06 -0.24 -9.29
CA SER A 91 -16.11 1.14 -8.85
C SER A 91 -15.90 1.21 -7.34
N LEU A 92 -15.06 2.14 -6.92
CA LEU A 92 -14.83 2.44 -5.51
C LEU A 92 -15.25 3.88 -5.26
N SER A 93 -16.21 4.05 -4.37
CA SER A 93 -16.67 5.37 -3.97
C SER A 93 -16.51 5.55 -2.47
N PRO A 94 -15.87 6.63 -2.02
CA PRO A 94 -15.95 6.96 -0.61
C PRO A 94 -17.40 7.22 -0.24
N LEU A 95 -17.86 6.76 0.91
CA LEU A 95 -19.24 6.89 1.36
C LEU A 95 -19.67 8.35 1.56
N TRP A 96 -18.77 9.29 1.43
CA TRP A 96 -18.97 10.72 1.63
C TRP A 96 -18.40 11.56 0.49
N GLY A 97 -18.94 12.74 0.31
CA GLY A 97 -18.53 13.70 -0.71
C GLY A 97 -17.18 14.38 -0.44
N PRO A 98 -16.75 15.26 -1.38
CA PRO A 98 -15.52 16.02 -1.26
C PRO A 98 -15.53 16.90 -0.01
N GLY A 99 -14.49 16.78 0.80
CA GLY A 99 -14.30 17.54 2.04
C GLY A 99 -14.70 16.87 3.34
N LEU A 100 -15.31 15.68 3.28
CA LEU A 100 -15.79 14.95 4.47
C LEU A 100 -14.87 13.80 4.90
N THR A 101 -13.57 13.95 4.70
CA THR A 101 -12.54 12.95 5.05
C THR A 101 -12.45 12.61 6.55
N ARG A 102 -13.27 13.23 7.39
CA ARG A 102 -13.26 13.05 8.85
C ARG A 102 -14.53 12.42 9.42
N GLN A 103 -15.46 11.95 8.58
CA GLN A 103 -16.62 11.25 9.13
C GLN A 103 -16.19 9.90 9.71
N THR A 104 -16.59 9.68 10.93
CA THR A 104 -16.45 8.41 11.63
C THR A 104 -17.78 7.68 11.51
N PHE A 105 -17.73 6.42 11.16
CA PHE A 105 -18.87 5.53 11.06
C PHE A 105 -18.81 4.52 12.19
N SER A 106 -19.91 4.37 12.91
CA SER A 106 -20.00 3.36 13.96
C SER A 106 -20.44 2.04 13.34
N VAL A 107 -19.56 1.06 13.34
CA VAL A 107 -19.84 -0.30 12.88
C VAL A 107 -20.13 -1.17 14.10
N LYS A 108 -21.34 -1.74 14.16
CA LYS A 108 -21.76 -2.58 15.27
C LYS A 108 -21.57 -4.06 14.94
N ASN A 109 -20.82 -4.78 15.79
CA ASN A 109 -20.79 -6.24 15.76
C ASN A 109 -22.00 -6.76 16.56
N LEU A 110 -22.97 -7.32 15.84
CA LEU A 110 -24.22 -7.80 16.45
C LEU A 110 -24.02 -9.03 17.35
N GLU A 111 -23.00 -9.86 17.10
CA GLU A 111 -22.73 -11.06 17.91
C GLU A 111 -22.11 -10.73 19.28
N LYS A 112 -21.27 -9.68 19.31
CA LYS A 112 -20.49 -9.33 20.52
C LYS A 112 -20.97 -8.04 21.19
N ASP A 113 -21.98 -7.39 20.65
CA ASP A 113 -22.47 -6.07 21.08
C ASP A 113 -21.37 -5.00 21.21
N LEU A 114 -20.36 -5.08 20.32
CA LEU A 114 -19.24 -4.15 20.27
C LEU A 114 -19.47 -3.16 19.14
N THR A 115 -19.20 -1.89 19.43
CA THR A 115 -19.25 -0.83 18.44
C THR A 115 -17.84 -0.33 18.18
N PHE A 116 -17.47 -0.22 16.92
CA PHE A 116 -16.18 0.30 16.46
C PHE A 116 -16.42 1.57 15.66
N ASP A 117 -15.59 2.56 15.90
CA ASP A 117 -15.60 3.79 15.13
C ASP A 117 -14.56 3.69 14.01
N GLU A 118 -15.04 3.51 12.78
CA GLU A 118 -14.20 3.33 11.61
C GLU A 118 -14.16 4.59 10.74
N ARG A 119 -13.01 4.85 10.16
CA ARG A 119 -12.79 5.95 9.22
C ARG A 119 -12.37 5.38 7.86
N GLY A 120 -12.76 6.07 6.80
CA GLY A 120 -12.32 5.67 5.46
C GLY A 120 -13.07 4.48 4.87
N ILE A 121 -14.37 4.34 5.17
CA ILE A 121 -15.19 3.30 4.56
C ILE A 121 -15.43 3.61 3.07
N LEU A 122 -15.26 2.61 2.23
CA LEU A 122 -15.51 2.66 0.80
C LEU A 122 -16.76 1.85 0.46
N SER A 123 -17.61 2.41 -0.39
CA SER A 123 -18.63 1.66 -1.10
C SER A 123 -18.01 1.05 -2.34
N VAL A 124 -18.24 -0.22 -2.56
CA VAL A 124 -17.68 -0.98 -3.68
C VAL A 124 -18.77 -1.76 -4.41
N ASP A 125 -18.53 -2.06 -5.69
CA ASP A 125 -19.42 -2.91 -6.47
C ASP A 125 -19.27 -4.39 -6.09
N SER A 126 -20.23 -5.22 -6.47
CA SER A 126 -20.19 -6.66 -6.28
C SER A 126 -19.01 -7.35 -6.98
N THR A 127 -18.39 -6.70 -7.96
CA THR A 127 -17.23 -7.15 -8.72
C THR A 127 -15.89 -6.80 -8.05
N PHE A 128 -15.91 -6.17 -6.90
CA PHE A 128 -14.70 -5.75 -6.20
C PHE A 128 -13.70 -6.89 -5.99
N PHE A 129 -14.19 -8.04 -5.53
CA PHE A 129 -13.34 -9.20 -5.31
C PHE A 129 -12.88 -9.89 -6.61
N ASP A 130 -13.52 -9.62 -7.75
CA ASP A 130 -13.07 -10.13 -9.05
C ASP A 130 -11.82 -9.40 -9.52
N VAL A 131 -11.68 -8.10 -9.16
CA VAL A 131 -10.53 -7.27 -9.48
C VAL A 131 -9.43 -7.37 -8.41
N PHE A 132 -9.82 -7.30 -7.14
CA PHE A 132 -8.88 -7.26 -6.02
C PHE A 132 -8.83 -8.60 -5.28
N SER A 133 -7.61 -9.12 -5.05
CA SER A 133 -7.38 -10.44 -4.44
C SER A 133 -7.31 -10.39 -2.91
N PHE A 134 -8.17 -9.60 -2.26
CA PHE A 134 -8.27 -9.61 -0.81
C PHE A 134 -8.82 -10.95 -0.31
N GLU A 135 -8.24 -11.46 0.77
CA GLU A 135 -8.73 -12.67 1.42
C GLU A 135 -9.81 -12.32 2.45
N LEU A 136 -10.90 -13.07 2.44
CA LEU A 136 -11.92 -12.97 3.47
C LEU A 136 -11.57 -13.86 4.65
N VAL A 137 -11.57 -13.30 5.84
CA VAL A 137 -11.38 -14.07 7.09
C VAL A 137 -12.59 -14.97 7.37
N LYS A 138 -13.80 -14.52 7.00
CA LYS A 138 -15.06 -15.25 7.19
C LYS A 138 -16.05 -14.85 6.09
N GLY A 139 -16.81 -15.78 5.59
CA GLY A 139 -17.85 -15.55 4.58
C GLY A 139 -17.51 -16.14 3.22
N ASN A 140 -18.44 -15.99 2.28
CA ASN A 140 -18.27 -16.45 0.91
C ASN A 140 -18.03 -15.23 0.00
N ARG A 141 -16.92 -15.24 -0.73
CA ARG A 141 -16.48 -14.18 -1.64
C ARG A 141 -17.52 -13.83 -2.70
N ASP A 142 -18.22 -14.85 -3.22
CA ASP A 142 -19.20 -14.64 -4.29
C ASP A 142 -20.53 -14.06 -3.79
N LYS A 143 -20.78 -14.12 -2.49
CA LYS A 143 -22.05 -13.71 -1.89
C LYS A 143 -21.97 -12.41 -1.10
N VAL A 144 -20.83 -12.16 -0.46
CA VAL A 144 -20.69 -11.09 0.53
C VAL A 144 -21.04 -9.67 0.03
N LEU A 145 -20.87 -9.41 -1.26
CA LEU A 145 -21.21 -8.12 -1.88
C LEU A 145 -22.44 -8.21 -2.82
N ARG A 146 -23.06 -9.37 -2.98
CA ARG A 146 -24.20 -9.58 -3.92
C ARG A 146 -25.51 -9.73 -3.20
N GLU A 147 -25.49 -10.21 -1.98
CA GLU A 147 -26.71 -10.41 -1.16
C GLU A 147 -26.80 -9.26 -0.14
N PRO A 148 -27.93 -8.53 -0.10
CA PRO A 148 -28.18 -7.58 0.98
C PRO A 148 -28.26 -8.33 2.32
N MET A 149 -27.67 -7.74 3.35
CA MET A 149 -27.76 -8.26 4.72
C MET A 149 -29.13 -8.02 5.32
#